data_dddb17a249ff60397c4580201deeac98
#
_entry.id   dddb17a249ff60397c4580201deeac98
#
_cell.length_a   1.000
_cell.length_b   1.000
_cell.length_c   1.000
_cell.angle_alpha   90.00
_cell.angle_beta   90.00
_cell.angle_gamma   90.00
#
_symmetry.space_group_name_H-M   'P 1'
#
loop_
_entity.id
_entity.type
_entity.pdbx_description
1 polymer ?
#
loop_
_entity_poly.entity_id
_entity_poly.type
_entity_poly.pdbx_seq_one_letter_code
_entity_poly.pdbx_strand_id
1 'polypeptide(L)'
;MQNEHLALTNLKLHLKSQSYSLKTNLLGKPNYGYLSVALVMAQILVLKIKGEELDMQSFLAEPLIFQLQAGRCSLFKGKEESILVDSSYNASPLSMRKLIDTTLILNKSLPEQRKVLLVLGDMRELGDLTEKEHRLLAAYVQQSADFLVLL
;
A
#
# COMPACT_ATOMS: atom_id res chain seq x y z
N MET A 1 -14.12 -0.80 -15.56
CA MET A 1 -12.77 -1.24 -15.99
C MET A 1 -12.26 -2.18 -14.93
N GLN A 2 -12.10 -3.45 -15.26
CA GLN A 2 -11.63 -4.48 -14.34
C GLN A 2 -10.19 -4.18 -13.96
N ASN A 3 -9.88 -4.30 -12.67
CA ASN A 3 -8.53 -4.22 -12.11
C ASN A 3 -7.69 -5.35 -12.71
N GLU A 4 -7.06 -5.13 -13.84
CA GLU A 4 -5.93 -5.96 -14.24
C GLU A 4 -4.84 -5.75 -13.20
N HIS A 5 -4.40 -6.83 -12.57
CA HIS A 5 -3.40 -6.84 -11.49
C HIS A 5 -2.06 -6.31 -12.01
N LEU A 6 -1.87 -5.00 -11.91
CA LEU A 6 -0.71 -4.31 -12.49
C LEU A 6 0.61 -4.69 -11.85
N ALA A 7 0.61 -5.08 -10.60
CA ALA A 7 1.80 -5.59 -9.91
C ALA A 7 1.41 -6.42 -8.70
N LEU A 8 1.99 -7.61 -8.57
CA LEU A 8 1.96 -8.38 -7.34
C LEU A 8 3.22 -8.09 -6.54
N THR A 9 3.04 -7.72 -5.30
CA THR A 9 4.15 -7.56 -4.36
C THR A 9 4.52 -8.92 -3.78
N ASN A 10 5.81 -9.26 -3.86
CA ASN A 10 6.35 -10.44 -3.18
C ASN A 10 6.72 -10.06 -1.74
N LEU A 11 6.15 -10.74 -0.79
CA LEU A 11 6.39 -10.54 0.64
C LEU A 11 6.97 -11.80 1.27
N LYS A 12 7.73 -11.61 2.35
CA LYS A 12 8.14 -12.70 3.24
C LYS A 12 7.46 -12.50 4.58
N LEU A 13 6.72 -13.50 5.01
CA LEU A 13 6.12 -13.58 6.34
C LEU A 13 6.99 -14.47 7.21
N HIS A 14 7.46 -13.94 8.33
CA HIS A 14 8.17 -14.71 9.35
C HIS A 14 7.21 -15.00 10.50
N LEU A 15 6.92 -16.26 10.73
CA LEU A 15 6.02 -16.71 11.78
C LEU A 15 6.69 -17.80 12.61
N LYS A 16 6.90 -17.55 13.90
CA LYS A 16 7.74 -18.40 14.76
C LYS A 16 9.14 -18.56 14.14
N SER A 17 9.58 -19.78 13.90
CA SER A 17 10.87 -20.11 13.26
C SER A 17 10.80 -20.34 11.75
N GLN A 18 9.64 -20.17 11.14
CA GLN A 18 9.41 -20.43 9.71
C GLN A 18 9.26 -19.16 8.90
N SER A 19 9.62 -19.23 7.63
CA SER A 19 9.47 -18.14 6.66
C SER A 19 8.62 -18.62 5.50
N TYR A 20 7.62 -17.81 5.17
CA TYR A 20 6.69 -18.09 4.06
C TYR A 20 6.81 -16.98 3.03
N SER A 21 6.82 -17.36 1.75
CA SER A 21 6.72 -16.41 0.64
C SER A 21 5.27 -16.28 0.22
N LEU A 22 4.80 -15.06 0.02
CA LEU A 22 3.44 -14.81 -0.47
C LEU A 22 3.44 -13.68 -1.50
N LYS A 23 2.43 -13.71 -2.37
CA LYS A 23 2.17 -12.66 -3.36
C LYS A 23 0.85 -11.98 -3.04
N THR A 24 0.79 -10.66 -3.20
CA THR A 24 -0.45 -9.89 -2.97
C THR A 24 -0.47 -8.63 -3.82
N ASN A 25 -1.67 -8.14 -4.11
CA ASN A 25 -1.88 -6.84 -4.75
C ASN A 25 -1.95 -5.67 -3.74
N LEU A 26 -1.76 -5.93 -2.45
CA LEU A 26 -1.67 -4.87 -1.44
C LEU A 26 -0.37 -4.08 -1.60
N LEU A 27 -0.46 -2.77 -1.36
CA LEU A 27 0.69 -1.86 -1.39
C LEU A 27 0.92 -1.20 -0.04
N GLY A 28 2.20 -1.03 0.28
CA GLY A 28 2.65 -0.23 1.41
C GLY A 28 2.73 -0.98 2.74
N LYS A 29 3.72 -0.62 3.54
CA LYS A 29 4.02 -1.25 4.83
C LYS A 29 2.81 -1.38 5.78
N PRO A 30 1.89 -0.39 5.91
CA PRO A 30 0.72 -0.56 6.77
C PRO A 30 -0.15 -1.74 6.37
N ASN A 31 -0.42 -1.91 5.07
CA ASN A 31 -1.23 -3.02 4.56
C ASN A 31 -0.55 -4.37 4.78
N TYR A 32 0.78 -4.44 4.69
CA TYR A 32 1.53 -5.65 5.00
C TYR A 32 1.43 -6.02 6.49
N GLY A 33 1.43 -5.02 7.38
CA GLY A 33 1.17 -5.23 8.80
C GLY A 33 -0.22 -5.80 9.07
N TYR A 34 -1.27 -5.22 8.47
CA TYR A 34 -2.64 -5.74 8.60
C TYR A 34 -2.78 -7.16 8.04
N LEU A 35 -2.16 -7.42 6.88
CA LEU A 35 -2.14 -8.77 6.30
C LEU A 35 -1.46 -9.78 7.24
N SER A 36 -0.33 -9.41 7.83
CA SER A 36 0.37 -10.28 8.78
C SER A 36 -0.48 -10.63 10.00
N VAL A 37 -1.16 -9.64 10.58
CA VAL A 37 -2.09 -9.86 11.70
C VAL A 37 -3.26 -10.76 11.28
N ALA A 38 -3.85 -10.52 10.10
CA ALA A 38 -4.95 -11.35 9.60
C ALA A 38 -4.53 -12.81 9.40
N LEU A 39 -3.33 -13.07 8.89
CA LEU A 39 -2.80 -14.43 8.72
C LEU A 39 -2.55 -15.13 10.05
N VAL A 40 -2.00 -14.42 11.04
CA VAL A 40 -1.84 -14.97 12.41
C VAL A 40 -3.20 -15.27 13.03
N MET A 41 -4.17 -14.39 12.89
CA MET A 41 -5.53 -14.63 13.40
C MET A 41 -6.19 -15.81 12.71
N ALA A 42 -6.03 -15.96 11.39
CA ALA A 42 -6.54 -17.12 10.65
C ALA A 42 -5.96 -18.43 11.19
N GLN A 43 -4.65 -18.48 11.45
CA GLN A 43 -3.98 -19.66 12.03
C GLN A 43 -4.54 -20.00 13.41
N ILE A 44 -4.70 -19.00 14.29
CA ILE A 44 -5.27 -19.20 15.63
C ILE A 44 -6.71 -19.70 15.54
N LEU A 45 -7.51 -19.13 14.65
CA LEU A 45 -8.92 -19.54 14.48
C LEU A 45 -9.04 -20.98 13.96
N VAL A 46 -8.26 -21.35 12.95
CA VAL A 46 -8.26 -22.71 12.40
C VAL A 46 -7.85 -23.71 13.48
N LEU A 47 -6.78 -23.43 14.22
CA LEU A 47 -6.35 -24.27 15.34
C LEU A 47 -7.44 -24.42 16.40
N LYS A 48 -8.11 -23.31 16.76
CA LYS A 48 -9.16 -23.33 17.79
C LYS A 48 -10.42 -24.07 17.35
N ILE A 49 -10.80 -23.95 16.07
CA ILE A 49 -12.06 -24.52 15.54
C ILE A 49 -11.87 -25.98 15.12
N LYS A 50 -10.76 -26.30 14.46
CA LYS A 50 -10.50 -27.62 13.88
C LYS A 50 -9.56 -28.49 14.71
N GLY A 51 -8.84 -27.92 15.67
CA GLY A 51 -7.80 -28.61 16.43
C GLY A 51 -6.50 -28.87 15.65
N GLU A 52 -6.38 -28.35 14.43
CA GLU A 52 -5.24 -28.56 13.53
C GLU A 52 -4.61 -27.22 13.17
N GLU A 53 -3.30 -27.20 12.95
CA GLU A 53 -2.63 -26.00 12.43
C GLU A 53 -3.00 -25.76 10.96
N LEU A 54 -3.18 -24.48 10.59
CA LEU A 54 -3.36 -24.11 9.18
C LEU A 54 -2.05 -24.40 8.42
N ASP A 55 -2.13 -25.18 7.36
CA ASP A 55 -1.01 -25.36 6.44
C ASP A 55 -0.76 -24.05 5.67
N MET A 56 0.08 -23.19 6.26
CA MET A 56 0.42 -21.90 5.70
C MET A 56 1.13 -22.01 4.35
N GLN A 57 1.89 -23.08 4.10
CA GLN A 57 2.58 -23.29 2.83
C GLN A 57 1.59 -23.46 1.69
N SER A 58 0.62 -24.34 1.86
CA SER A 58 -0.44 -24.56 0.87
C SER A 58 -1.38 -23.36 0.77
N PHE A 59 -1.73 -22.72 1.89
CA PHE A 59 -2.61 -21.56 1.91
C PHE A 59 -2.02 -20.35 1.14
N LEU A 60 -0.71 -20.16 1.19
CA LEU A 60 0.00 -19.03 0.55
C LEU A 60 0.60 -19.40 -0.82
N ALA A 61 0.33 -20.59 -1.35
CA ALA A 61 0.80 -21.02 -2.66
C ALA A 61 0.23 -20.14 -3.78
N GLU A 62 -1.04 -19.76 -3.65
CA GLU A 62 -1.68 -18.83 -4.58
C GLU A 62 -1.61 -17.38 -4.10
N PRO A 63 -1.61 -16.40 -5.01
CA PRO A 63 -1.61 -14.99 -4.63
C PRO A 63 -2.85 -14.59 -3.83
N LEU A 64 -2.65 -13.85 -2.75
CA LEU A 64 -3.73 -13.24 -1.98
C LEU A 64 -4.17 -11.94 -2.64
N ILE A 65 -5.30 -12.00 -3.33
CA ILE A 65 -5.87 -10.87 -4.08
C ILE A 65 -7.03 -10.26 -3.31
N PHE A 66 -6.96 -8.97 -3.07
CA PHE A 66 -7.98 -8.19 -2.37
C PHE A 66 -8.66 -7.23 -3.33
N GLN A 67 -9.98 -7.15 -3.23
CA GLN A 67 -10.75 -6.11 -3.90
C GLN A 67 -10.74 -4.85 -3.02
N LEU A 68 -9.88 -3.90 -3.40
CA LEU A 68 -9.78 -2.63 -2.68
C LEU A 68 -10.88 -1.67 -3.16
N GLN A 69 -11.42 -0.90 -2.22
CA GLN A 69 -12.29 0.23 -2.56
C GLN A 69 -11.48 1.32 -3.29
N ALA A 70 -12.12 2.04 -4.22
CA ALA A 70 -11.51 3.18 -4.88
C ALA A 70 -11.00 4.20 -3.84
N GLY A 71 -9.86 4.84 -4.13
CA GLY A 71 -9.24 5.79 -3.22
C GLY A 71 -8.50 5.20 -2.02
N ARG A 72 -8.33 3.87 -1.95
CA ARG A 72 -7.66 3.18 -0.84
C ARG A 72 -6.33 2.56 -1.27
N CYS A 73 -5.41 3.38 -1.78
CA CYS A 73 -4.13 2.94 -2.31
C CYS A 73 -4.30 1.92 -3.46
N SER A 74 -5.27 2.19 -4.32
CA SER A 74 -5.61 1.34 -5.47
C SER A 74 -4.67 1.63 -6.64
N LEU A 75 -4.27 0.60 -7.38
CA LEU A 75 -3.43 0.72 -8.57
C LEU A 75 -4.28 0.64 -9.83
N PHE A 76 -4.00 1.54 -10.76
CA PHE A 76 -4.59 1.54 -12.11
C PHE A 76 -3.52 1.71 -13.17
N LYS A 77 -3.74 1.08 -14.31
CA LYS A 77 -2.99 1.38 -15.53
C LYS A 77 -3.59 2.64 -16.16
N GLY A 78 -2.76 3.67 -16.33
CA GLY A 78 -3.11 4.90 -16.99
C GLY A 78 -2.77 4.85 -18.49
N LYS A 79 -2.90 6.01 -19.16
CA LYS A 79 -2.46 6.19 -20.55
C LYS A 79 -0.93 6.12 -20.64
N GLU A 80 -0.42 5.73 -21.82
CA GLU A 80 1.02 5.70 -22.11
C GLU A 80 1.82 4.92 -21.07
N GLU A 81 1.29 3.75 -20.68
CA GLU A 81 1.89 2.84 -19.69
C GLU A 81 2.10 3.49 -18.31
N SER A 82 1.49 4.65 -18.01
CA SER A 82 1.59 5.27 -16.68
C SER A 82 0.92 4.40 -15.62
N ILE A 83 1.38 4.53 -14.38
CA ILE A 83 0.81 3.87 -13.21
C ILE A 83 0.17 4.94 -12.34
N LEU A 84 -1.12 4.80 -12.08
CA LEU A 84 -1.85 5.66 -11.15
C LEU A 84 -2.02 4.94 -9.81
N VAL A 85 -1.55 5.59 -8.75
CA VAL A 85 -1.80 5.17 -7.35
C VAL A 85 -2.86 6.09 -6.77
N ASP A 86 -4.08 5.58 -6.62
CA ASP A 86 -5.21 6.35 -6.11
C ASP A 86 -5.40 6.12 -4.60
N SER A 87 -5.26 7.19 -3.81
CA SER A 87 -5.55 7.23 -2.38
C SER A 87 -6.38 8.46 -2.00
N SER A 88 -7.31 8.83 -2.86
CA SER A 88 -8.11 10.05 -2.77
C SER A 88 -9.24 10.01 -1.74
N TYR A 89 -9.47 8.87 -1.07
CA TYR A 89 -10.57 8.71 -0.12
C TYR A 89 -10.46 9.66 1.08
N ASN A 90 -9.26 9.84 1.61
CA ASN A 90 -9.00 10.73 2.74
C ASN A 90 -7.52 11.15 2.76
N ALA A 91 -7.25 12.35 3.30
CA ALA A 91 -5.94 12.91 3.44
C ALA A 91 -5.64 13.26 4.90
N SER A 92 -4.58 12.67 5.46
CA SER A 92 -4.00 13.04 6.74
C SER A 92 -2.49 13.13 6.62
N PRO A 93 -1.78 13.87 7.51
CA PRO A 93 -0.33 14.04 7.41
C PRO A 93 0.42 12.72 7.32
N LEU A 94 0.01 11.74 8.11
CA LEU A 94 0.63 10.41 8.12
C LEU A 94 0.31 9.62 6.85
N SER A 95 -0.96 9.60 6.42
CA SER A 95 -1.38 8.82 5.26
C SER A 95 -0.74 9.34 3.97
N MET A 96 -0.66 10.67 3.81
CA MET A 96 -0.05 11.28 2.63
C MET A 96 1.45 10.98 2.55
N ARG A 97 2.20 11.13 3.63
CA ARG A 97 3.63 10.76 3.67
C ARG A 97 3.83 9.27 3.34
N LYS A 98 3.02 8.39 3.93
CA LYS A 98 3.09 6.94 3.67
C LYS A 98 2.77 6.58 2.23
N LEU A 99 1.82 7.27 1.60
CA LEU A 99 1.49 7.07 0.19
C LEU A 99 2.66 7.51 -0.70
N ILE A 100 3.25 8.67 -0.44
CA ILE A 100 4.43 9.17 -1.16
C ILE A 100 5.57 8.16 -1.05
N ASP A 101 5.92 7.72 0.17
CA ASP A 101 6.92 6.68 0.41
C ASP A 101 6.63 5.41 -0.42
N THR A 102 5.37 4.95 -0.38
CA THR A 102 4.95 3.74 -1.10
C THR A 102 5.11 3.91 -2.60
N THR A 103 4.73 5.07 -3.16
CA THR A 103 4.88 5.40 -4.57
C THR A 103 6.35 5.42 -4.99
N LEU A 104 7.22 6.01 -4.17
CA LEU A 104 8.66 6.06 -4.44
C LEU A 104 9.31 4.67 -4.39
N ILE A 105 8.89 3.84 -3.42
CA ILE A 105 9.36 2.44 -3.34
C ILE A 105 8.90 1.65 -4.55
N LEU A 106 7.63 1.80 -4.95
CA LEU A 106 7.09 1.17 -6.15
C LEU A 106 7.89 1.59 -7.39
N ASN A 107 8.13 2.91 -7.58
CA ASN A 107 8.88 3.42 -8.71
C ASN A 107 10.30 2.83 -8.77
N LYS A 108 10.98 2.73 -7.62
CA LYS A 108 12.32 2.11 -7.52
C LYS A 108 12.32 0.61 -7.85
N SER A 109 11.20 -0.07 -7.70
CA SER A 109 11.06 -1.51 -8.00
C SER A 109 10.73 -1.79 -9.47
N LEU A 110 10.43 -0.78 -10.26
CA LEU A 110 10.17 -0.92 -11.69
C LEU A 110 11.48 -1.18 -12.45
N PRO A 111 11.43 -1.91 -13.58
CA PRO A 111 12.61 -2.12 -14.45
C PRO A 111 13.25 -0.79 -14.91
N GLU A 112 12.42 0.22 -15.17
CA GLU A 112 12.82 1.59 -15.48
C GLU A 112 12.12 2.55 -14.53
N GLN A 113 12.89 3.41 -13.86
CA GLN A 113 12.33 4.44 -13.01
C GLN A 113 11.61 5.48 -13.86
N ARG A 114 10.46 5.91 -13.38
CA ARG A 114 9.58 6.87 -14.06
C ARG A 114 9.56 8.19 -13.30
N LYS A 115 9.17 9.25 -13.99
CA LYS A 115 8.88 10.52 -13.34
C LYS A 115 7.66 10.39 -12.45
N VAL A 116 7.73 11.02 -11.29
CA VAL A 116 6.68 10.99 -10.27
C VAL A 116 5.92 12.31 -10.30
N LEU A 117 4.63 12.23 -10.63
CA LEU A 117 3.67 13.31 -10.48
C LEU A 117 2.85 13.07 -9.22
N LEU A 118 2.86 14.02 -8.29
CA LEU A 118 1.96 14.04 -7.16
C LEU A 118 0.80 15.00 -7.41
N VAL A 119 -0.43 14.51 -7.19
CA VAL A 119 -1.65 15.32 -7.19
C VAL A 119 -2.21 15.26 -5.78
N LEU A 120 -2.12 16.36 -5.03
CA LEU A 120 -2.45 16.41 -3.62
C LEU A 120 -3.62 17.35 -3.37
N GLY A 121 -4.60 16.86 -2.63
CA GLY A 121 -5.69 17.66 -2.09
C GLY A 121 -5.38 18.18 -0.68
N ASP A 122 -6.31 18.95 -0.15
CA ASP A 122 -6.23 19.53 1.19
C ASP A 122 -6.32 18.46 2.30
N MET A 123 -5.63 18.70 3.40
CA MET A 123 -5.75 17.91 4.64
C MET A 123 -6.70 18.61 5.59
N ARG A 124 -7.88 18.05 5.81
CA ARG A 124 -8.92 18.62 6.66
C ARG A 124 -8.83 18.11 8.10
N GLU A 125 -9.61 18.72 8.99
CA GLU A 125 -9.78 18.32 10.40
C GLU A 125 -8.50 18.36 11.24
N LEU A 126 -7.54 19.23 10.88
CA LEU A 126 -6.27 19.39 11.61
C LEU A 126 -6.33 20.49 12.69
N GLY A 127 -7.39 21.31 12.73
CA GLY A 127 -7.51 22.43 13.67
C GLY A 127 -6.29 23.35 13.61
N ASP A 128 -5.73 23.69 14.76
CA ASP A 128 -4.58 24.60 14.89
C ASP A 128 -3.29 24.06 14.27
N LEU A 129 -3.25 22.77 13.93
CA LEU A 129 -2.08 22.14 13.29
C LEU A 129 -2.09 22.27 11.77
N THR A 130 -3.15 22.80 11.17
CA THR A 130 -3.33 22.86 9.71
C THR A 130 -2.12 23.46 9.00
N GLU A 131 -1.72 24.67 9.33
CA GLU A 131 -0.61 25.35 8.68
C GLU A 131 0.71 24.58 8.86
N LYS A 132 0.97 24.14 10.07
CA LYS A 132 2.19 23.39 10.40
C LYS A 132 2.33 22.11 9.58
N GLU A 133 1.27 21.30 9.53
CA GLU A 133 1.30 20.01 8.83
C GLU A 133 1.38 20.17 7.30
N HIS A 134 0.71 21.18 6.73
CA HIS A 134 0.86 21.51 5.31
C HIS A 134 2.28 21.97 4.97
N ARG A 135 2.91 22.81 5.80
CA ARG A 135 4.30 23.21 5.60
C ARG A 135 5.28 22.03 5.68
N LEU A 136 5.07 21.13 6.64
CA LEU A 136 5.89 19.93 6.79
C LEU A 136 5.72 18.97 5.58
N LEU A 137 4.49 18.84 5.07
CA LEU A 137 4.24 18.05 3.88
C LEU A 137 4.87 18.68 2.63
N ALA A 138 4.77 20.00 2.46
CA ALA A 138 5.37 20.72 1.35
C ALA A 138 6.89 20.51 1.29
N ALA A 139 7.58 20.63 2.43
CA ALA A 139 9.02 20.37 2.51
C ALA A 139 9.36 18.91 2.13
N TYR A 140 8.50 17.96 2.50
CA TYR A 140 8.67 16.56 2.16
C TYR A 140 8.49 16.28 0.66
N VAL A 141 7.47 16.89 0.06
CA VAL A 141 7.12 16.74 -1.37
C VAL A 141 8.22 17.27 -2.29
N GLN A 142 8.85 18.40 -1.93
CA GLN A 142 9.94 19.00 -2.73
C GLN A 142 11.10 18.04 -3.01
N GLN A 143 11.31 17.05 -2.15
CA GLN A 143 12.37 16.04 -2.27
C GLN A 143 11.88 14.75 -2.92
N SER A 144 10.57 14.62 -3.18
CA SER A 144 9.93 13.35 -3.46
C SER A 144 9.29 13.24 -4.84
N ALA A 145 9.12 14.34 -5.56
CA ALA A 145 8.40 14.38 -6.83
C ALA A 145 9.10 15.20 -7.89
N ASP A 146 8.94 14.79 -9.15
CA ASP A 146 9.35 15.57 -10.31
C ASP A 146 8.33 16.66 -10.63
N PHE A 147 7.04 16.40 -10.38
CA PHE A 147 5.93 17.32 -10.64
C PHE A 147 4.92 17.28 -9.49
N LEU A 148 4.32 18.43 -9.22
CA LEU A 148 3.31 18.61 -8.19
C LEU A 148 2.12 19.41 -8.72
N VAL A 149 0.92 18.91 -8.46
CA VAL A 149 -0.35 19.62 -8.63
C VAL A 149 -1.04 19.67 -7.28
N LEU A 150 -1.51 20.85 -6.89
CA LEU A 150 -2.30 21.06 -5.68
C LEU A 150 -3.75 21.39 -6.06
N LEU A 151 -4.71 20.80 -5.37
CA LEU A 151 -6.15 20.97 -5.56
C LEU A 151 -6.78 21.68 -4.37
#